data_f4a08f5dda6d6123023697efa65561e4
#
_entry.id   f4a08f5dda6d6123023697efa65561e4
#
_cell.length_a   1.000
_cell.length_b   1.000
_cell.length_c   1.000
_cell.angle_alpha   90.00
_cell.angle_beta   90.00
_cell.angle_gamma   90.00
#
_symmetry.space_group_name_H-M   'P 1'
#
loop_
_entity.id
_entity.type
_entity.pdbx_description
1 polymer ?
#
loop_
_entity_poly.entity_id
_entity_poly.type
_entity_poly.pdbx_seq_one_letter_code
_entity_poly.pdbx_strand_id
1 'polypeptide(L)'
;TGQSKWGEKITRKDHFYKARVVEDTYDWGEYVQPSREPKDLIIYEMHVRGFTRHESSGVEHKGTFEGIREKIPYLVELGVNAVELMPIFEFDEMEDVREYEGRKLLNYWGYNPVCFFAPNTSYASALEFNREGNELRNLVRELHRNGIEVILDVVFNHTAEGNEMGPTFCFKGIDNNIYYMLTPDGQCY
;
A
#
# COMPACT_ATOMS: atom_id res chain seq x y z
N THR A 1 -6.28 -3.19 -17.25
CA THR A 1 -6.39 -3.19 -15.80
C THR A 1 -6.05 -4.58 -15.30
N GLY A 2 -4.80 -4.80 -14.90
CA GLY A 2 -4.35 -6.06 -14.36
C GLY A 2 -4.77 -6.25 -12.88
N GLN A 3 -6.03 -6.00 -12.58
CA GLN A 3 -6.56 -6.31 -11.26
C GLN A 3 -6.82 -7.80 -11.18
N SER A 4 -5.83 -8.55 -10.69
CA SER A 4 -6.07 -9.90 -10.22
C SER A 4 -6.85 -9.84 -8.92
N LYS A 5 -7.82 -10.70 -8.77
CA LYS A 5 -8.36 -10.97 -7.45
C LYS A 5 -7.21 -11.47 -6.58
N TRP A 6 -7.15 -11.01 -5.35
CA TRP A 6 -6.11 -11.44 -4.43
C TRP A 6 -6.01 -12.97 -4.37
N GLY A 7 -4.81 -13.52 -4.62
CA GLY A 7 -4.55 -14.95 -4.65
C GLY A 7 -4.76 -15.64 -6.01
N GLU A 8 -5.20 -14.96 -7.06
CA GLU A 8 -5.20 -15.52 -8.41
C GLU A 8 -3.80 -15.47 -9.02
N LYS A 9 -3.37 -16.57 -9.63
CA LYS A 9 -2.08 -16.61 -10.31
C LYS A 9 -2.17 -15.80 -11.60
N ILE A 10 -1.44 -14.72 -11.68
CA ILE A 10 -1.24 -13.99 -12.92
C ILE A 10 0.00 -14.57 -13.59
N THR A 11 -0.11 -14.94 -14.85
CA THR A 11 1.06 -15.38 -15.63
C THR A 11 1.80 -14.18 -16.16
N ARG A 12 3.15 -14.23 -16.25
CA ARG A 12 3.96 -13.13 -16.81
C ARG A 12 3.50 -12.66 -18.19
N LYS A 13 2.80 -13.49 -18.96
CA LYS A 13 2.23 -13.14 -20.28
C LYS A 13 1.04 -12.21 -20.19
N ASP A 14 0.37 -12.17 -19.03
CA ASP A 14 -0.83 -11.38 -18.80
C ASP A 14 -0.51 -10.06 -18.08
N HIS A 15 0.74 -9.89 -17.61
CA HIS A 15 1.21 -8.70 -16.94
C HIS A 15 1.61 -7.61 -17.93
N PHE A 16 0.64 -6.85 -18.34
CA PHE A 16 0.90 -5.51 -18.84
C PHE A 16 0.53 -4.55 -17.71
N TYR A 17 1.49 -4.13 -16.89
CA TYR A 17 1.29 -3.04 -15.96
C TYR A 17 0.90 -1.79 -16.75
N LYS A 18 -0.35 -1.40 -16.63
CA LYS A 18 -0.87 -0.22 -17.32
C LYS A 18 -0.97 0.91 -16.31
N ALA A 19 -0.27 1.99 -16.58
CA ALA A 19 -0.49 3.24 -15.89
C ALA A 19 -1.90 3.76 -16.19
N ARG A 20 -2.51 4.41 -15.20
CA ARG A 20 -3.78 5.11 -15.34
C ARG A 20 -3.54 6.60 -15.20
N VAL A 21 -4.21 7.38 -16.04
CA VAL A 21 -4.34 8.81 -15.80
C VAL A 21 -5.45 9.00 -14.77
N VAL A 22 -5.11 9.59 -13.65
CA VAL A 22 -6.04 9.87 -12.55
C VAL A 22 -6.14 11.38 -12.40
N GLU A 23 -7.35 11.92 -12.43
CA GLU A 23 -7.59 13.30 -12.01
C GLU A 23 -7.53 13.37 -10.48
N ASP A 24 -6.69 14.26 -9.97
CA ASP A 24 -6.60 14.51 -8.54
C ASP A 24 -7.61 15.58 -8.13
N THR A 25 -8.88 15.17 -8.10
CA THR A 25 -10.02 16.01 -7.74
C THR A 25 -10.56 15.69 -6.35
N TYR A 26 -9.79 14.99 -5.51
CA TYR A 26 -10.27 14.59 -4.20
C TYR A 26 -10.48 15.80 -3.29
N ASP A 27 -11.69 15.93 -2.80
CA ASP A 27 -12.05 16.97 -1.83
C ASP A 27 -11.71 16.51 -0.40
N TRP A 28 -10.67 17.10 0.16
CA TRP A 28 -10.28 16.87 1.55
C TRP A 28 -11.27 17.49 2.54
N GLY A 29 -12.07 18.48 2.12
CA GLY A 29 -12.95 19.23 2.99
C GLY A 29 -12.19 20.07 4.04
N GLU A 30 -12.94 20.60 4.98
CA GLU A 30 -12.35 21.32 6.11
C GLU A 30 -11.93 20.33 7.20
N TYR A 31 -10.63 20.11 7.37
CA TYR A 31 -10.06 19.40 8.50
C TYR A 31 -8.68 19.92 8.82
N VAL A 32 -8.25 19.75 10.06
CA VAL A 32 -6.90 20.08 10.50
C VAL A 32 -6.15 18.78 10.69
N GLN A 33 -5.02 18.66 10.01
CA GLN A 33 -4.11 17.55 10.26
C GLN A 33 -3.57 17.68 11.69
N PRO A 34 -3.70 16.65 12.53
CA PRO A 34 -3.10 16.66 13.84
C PRO A 34 -1.57 16.79 13.71
N SER A 35 -0.95 17.45 14.66
CA SER A 35 0.50 17.61 14.73
C SER A 35 0.91 17.51 16.20
N ARG A 36 1.56 16.41 16.54
CA ARG A 36 2.04 16.12 17.89
C ARG A 36 3.56 16.13 17.94
N GLU A 37 4.10 16.44 19.10
CA GLU A 37 5.52 16.25 19.34
C GLU A 37 5.83 14.74 19.30
N PRO A 38 6.95 14.31 18.69
CA PRO A 38 7.29 12.87 18.58
C PRO A 38 7.27 12.11 19.91
N LYS A 39 7.63 12.78 21.03
CA LYS A 39 7.63 12.20 22.38
C LYS A 39 6.23 11.87 22.92
N ASP A 40 5.18 12.46 22.35
CA ASP A 40 3.79 12.31 22.78
C ASP A 40 3.02 11.33 21.90
N LEU A 41 3.68 10.72 20.90
CA LEU A 41 3.07 9.74 20.01
C LEU A 41 2.92 8.38 20.70
N ILE A 42 1.73 7.81 20.56
CA ILE A 42 1.41 6.41 20.87
C ILE A 42 1.07 5.77 19.54
N ILE A 43 2.07 5.12 18.96
CA ILE A 43 1.99 4.58 17.59
C ILE A 43 1.47 3.15 17.62
N TYR A 44 0.50 2.85 16.76
CA TYR A 44 0.05 1.51 16.45
C TYR A 44 0.46 1.14 15.03
N GLU A 45 1.49 0.30 14.90
CA GLU A 45 1.90 -0.25 13.63
C GLU A 45 0.92 -1.33 13.17
N MET A 46 0.46 -1.28 11.94
CA MET A 46 -0.51 -2.25 11.42
C MET A 46 -0.33 -2.53 9.93
N HIS A 47 -0.63 -3.77 9.56
CA HIS A 47 -0.74 -4.18 8.17
C HIS A 47 -2.19 -4.01 7.71
N VAL A 48 -2.42 -3.31 6.58
CA VAL A 48 -3.78 -3.00 6.09
C VAL A 48 -4.65 -4.24 5.99
N ARG A 49 -4.14 -5.30 5.36
CA ARG A 49 -4.87 -6.55 5.22
C ARG A 49 -4.99 -7.29 6.56
N GLY A 50 -3.90 -7.38 7.31
CA GLY A 50 -3.85 -8.20 8.54
C GLY A 50 -4.76 -7.70 9.64
N PHE A 51 -4.87 -6.39 9.81
CA PHE A 51 -5.57 -5.78 10.93
C PHE A 51 -7.05 -6.17 11.02
N THR A 52 -7.74 -6.30 9.89
CA THR A 52 -9.18 -6.59 9.87
C THR A 52 -9.55 -7.89 9.15
N ARG A 53 -8.59 -8.71 8.71
CA ARG A 53 -8.86 -9.90 7.90
C ARG A 53 -9.63 -10.99 8.64
N HIS A 54 -9.36 -11.17 9.93
CA HIS A 54 -10.00 -12.22 10.74
C HIS A 54 -11.47 -11.90 11.01
N GLU A 55 -12.31 -12.94 11.12
CA GLU A 55 -13.75 -12.81 11.38
C GLU A 55 -14.06 -12.00 12.64
N SER A 56 -13.22 -12.13 13.68
CA SER A 56 -13.40 -11.41 14.95
C SER A 56 -13.27 -9.89 14.83
N SER A 57 -12.79 -9.38 13.69
CA SER A 57 -12.77 -7.94 13.45
C SER A 57 -14.18 -7.34 13.42
N GLY A 58 -15.18 -8.11 12.96
CA GLY A 58 -16.57 -7.70 12.88
C GLY A 58 -16.85 -6.60 11.84
N VAL A 59 -15.87 -6.30 10.96
CA VAL A 59 -16.04 -5.28 9.90
C VAL A 59 -16.62 -5.91 8.64
N GLU A 60 -17.27 -5.09 7.83
CA GLU A 60 -17.80 -5.49 6.53
C GLU A 60 -16.68 -5.68 5.51
N HIS A 61 -15.79 -4.70 5.39
CA HIS A 61 -14.74 -4.64 4.37
C HIS A 61 -13.39 -5.17 4.88
N LYS A 62 -13.33 -6.45 5.21
CA LYS A 62 -12.16 -7.10 5.83
C LYS A 62 -10.89 -7.00 4.99
N GLY A 63 -9.80 -6.56 5.62
CA GLY A 63 -8.47 -6.50 5.01
C GLY A 63 -8.29 -5.38 3.99
N THR A 64 -9.02 -4.28 4.12
CA THR A 64 -9.01 -3.13 3.22
C THR A 64 -8.84 -1.81 3.98
N PHE A 65 -8.57 -0.71 3.25
CA PHE A 65 -8.57 0.64 3.83
C PHE A 65 -9.91 0.98 4.49
N GLU A 66 -11.02 0.58 3.87
CA GLU A 66 -12.35 0.79 4.41
C GLU A 66 -12.56 0.00 5.71
N GLY A 67 -12.05 -1.23 5.79
CA GLY A 67 -12.10 -2.02 7.02
C GLY A 67 -11.34 -1.38 8.19
N ILE A 68 -10.20 -0.73 7.92
CA ILE A 68 -9.52 0.07 8.94
C ILE A 68 -10.38 1.26 9.35
N ARG A 69 -11.01 1.96 8.40
CA ARG A 69 -11.90 3.09 8.67
C ARG A 69 -13.05 2.69 9.60
N GLU A 70 -13.63 1.51 9.40
CA GLU A 70 -14.66 0.96 10.31
C GLU A 70 -14.14 0.74 11.74
N LYS A 71 -12.83 0.57 11.93
CA LYS A 71 -12.17 0.36 13.23
C LYS A 71 -11.65 1.63 13.91
N ILE A 72 -11.84 2.80 13.33
CA ILE A 72 -11.42 4.06 13.96
C ILE A 72 -11.98 4.23 15.38
N PRO A 73 -13.26 3.94 15.68
CA PRO A 73 -13.77 4.00 17.06
C PRO A 73 -12.99 3.11 18.05
N TYR A 74 -12.58 1.92 17.63
CA TYR A 74 -11.75 1.03 18.44
C TYR A 74 -10.34 1.63 18.69
N LEU A 75 -9.72 2.24 17.67
CA LEU A 75 -8.40 2.87 17.82
C LEU A 75 -8.46 4.06 18.79
N VAL A 76 -9.54 4.84 18.73
CA VAL A 76 -9.80 5.95 19.67
C VAL A 76 -9.98 5.41 21.10
N GLU A 77 -10.77 4.36 21.30
CA GLU A 77 -10.98 3.72 22.60
C GLU A 77 -9.68 3.15 23.17
N LEU A 78 -8.84 2.57 22.31
CA LEU A 78 -7.53 2.04 22.68
C LEU A 78 -6.56 3.16 23.12
N GLY A 79 -6.82 4.40 22.71
CA GLY A 79 -6.04 5.57 23.13
C GLY A 79 -4.79 5.81 22.30
N VAL A 80 -4.64 5.17 21.13
CA VAL A 80 -3.55 5.47 20.19
C VAL A 80 -3.81 6.81 19.49
N ASN A 81 -2.76 7.52 19.17
CA ASN A 81 -2.87 8.82 18.53
C ASN A 81 -2.07 8.94 17.23
N ALA A 82 -1.44 7.84 16.82
CA ALA A 82 -0.85 7.66 15.50
C ALA A 82 -1.00 6.21 15.04
N VAL A 83 -1.22 6.00 13.76
CA VAL A 83 -1.13 4.69 13.12
C VAL A 83 0.03 4.71 12.13
N GLU A 84 0.84 3.66 12.14
CA GLU A 84 1.86 3.42 11.15
C GLU A 84 1.38 2.30 10.23
N LEU A 85 1.13 2.65 8.98
CA LEU A 85 0.69 1.69 7.97
C LEU A 85 1.91 1.05 7.32
N MET A 86 2.08 -0.26 7.50
CA MET A 86 3.05 -1.06 6.73
C MET A 86 2.79 -0.84 5.23
N PRO A 87 3.72 -1.20 4.33
CA PRO A 87 3.71 -0.73 2.94
C PRO A 87 2.34 -0.76 2.27
N ILE A 88 1.91 0.40 1.80
CA ILE A 88 0.62 0.60 1.13
C ILE A 88 0.75 0.78 -0.38
N PHE A 89 1.98 0.86 -0.90
CA PHE A 89 2.22 1.04 -2.32
C PHE A 89 1.86 -0.23 -3.12
N GLU A 90 1.62 -0.05 -4.42
CA GLU A 90 1.38 -1.18 -5.32
C GLU A 90 2.61 -2.10 -5.36
N PHE A 91 2.40 -3.37 -5.06
CA PHE A 91 3.39 -4.45 -5.16
C PHE A 91 2.73 -5.70 -5.75
N ASP A 92 3.54 -6.61 -6.26
CA ASP A 92 3.05 -7.89 -6.81
C ASP A 92 2.98 -8.95 -5.71
N GLU A 93 1.77 -9.26 -5.24
CA GLU A 93 1.56 -10.30 -4.23
C GLU A 93 1.94 -11.70 -4.74
N MET A 94 2.06 -11.86 -6.06
CA MET A 94 2.42 -13.14 -6.69
C MET A 94 3.94 -13.30 -6.88
N GLU A 95 4.73 -12.28 -6.57
CA GLU A 95 6.17 -12.38 -6.56
C GLU A 95 6.63 -13.28 -5.40
N ASP A 96 7.56 -14.17 -5.68
CA ASP A 96 8.12 -15.11 -4.69
C ASP A 96 7.09 -15.99 -3.96
N VAL A 97 6.01 -16.36 -4.64
CA VAL A 97 5.01 -17.29 -4.07
C VAL A 97 5.70 -18.59 -3.61
N ARG A 98 5.54 -18.88 -2.34
CA ARG A 98 5.95 -20.14 -1.72
C ARG A 98 4.73 -21.05 -1.55
N GLU A 99 4.97 -22.34 -1.47
CA GLU A 99 3.94 -23.31 -1.14
C GLU A 99 4.25 -23.97 0.20
N TYR A 100 3.26 -24.04 1.07
CA TYR A 100 3.33 -24.71 2.35
C TYR A 100 2.04 -25.51 2.58
N GLU A 101 2.15 -26.81 2.79
CA GLU A 101 1.01 -27.72 3.02
C GLU A 101 -0.11 -27.58 1.95
N GLY A 102 0.28 -27.44 0.66
CA GLY A 102 -0.67 -27.28 -0.46
C GLY A 102 -1.33 -25.90 -0.53
N ARG A 103 -0.89 -24.95 0.29
CA ARG A 103 -1.37 -23.56 0.27
C ARG A 103 -0.32 -22.63 -0.29
N LYS A 104 -0.72 -21.75 -1.18
CA LYS A 104 0.17 -20.70 -1.68
C LYS A 104 0.27 -19.58 -0.65
N LEU A 105 1.51 -19.26 -0.31
CA LEU A 105 1.86 -18.10 0.52
C LEU A 105 2.30 -16.99 -0.42
N LEU A 106 1.52 -15.91 -0.43
CA LEU A 106 1.78 -14.75 -1.25
C LEU A 106 2.75 -13.80 -0.55
N ASN A 107 3.34 -12.86 -1.32
CA ASN A 107 4.02 -11.73 -0.72
C ASN A 107 3.03 -10.93 0.12
N TYR A 108 3.23 -10.95 1.42
CA TYR A 108 2.31 -10.35 2.38
C TYR A 108 2.73 -8.93 2.76
N TRP A 109 4.04 -8.72 2.91
CA TRP A 109 4.57 -7.52 3.55
C TRP A 109 4.61 -6.29 2.64
N GLY A 110 4.82 -6.48 1.34
CA GLY A 110 4.80 -5.38 0.37
C GLY A 110 6.08 -4.54 0.30
N TYR A 111 7.21 -5.03 0.84
CA TYR A 111 8.49 -4.31 0.78
C TYR A 111 9.21 -4.44 -0.57
N ASN A 112 8.47 -4.62 -1.64
CA ASN A 112 8.99 -4.66 -3.01
C ASN A 112 8.06 -3.87 -3.96
N PRO A 113 8.04 -2.52 -3.84
CA PRO A 113 7.05 -1.70 -4.53
C PRO A 113 7.29 -1.66 -6.04
N VAL A 114 6.20 -1.77 -6.79
CA VAL A 114 6.18 -1.54 -8.24
C VAL A 114 6.14 -0.03 -8.55
N CYS A 115 5.41 0.74 -7.73
CA CYS A 115 5.29 2.19 -7.91
C CYS A 115 5.04 2.87 -6.56
N PHE A 116 5.80 3.95 -6.27
CA PHE A 116 5.67 4.71 -5.01
C PHE A 116 4.45 5.62 -4.93
N PHE A 117 3.79 5.91 -6.05
CA PHE A 117 2.70 6.88 -6.11
C PHE A 117 1.32 6.24 -6.37
N ALA A 118 1.24 4.91 -6.32
CA ALA A 118 0.01 4.17 -6.48
C ALA A 118 -0.26 3.34 -5.23
N PRO A 119 -1.40 3.53 -4.53
CA PRO A 119 -1.80 2.63 -3.45
C PRO A 119 -2.09 1.24 -4.00
N ASN A 120 -1.85 0.22 -3.18
CA ASN A 120 -2.11 -1.16 -3.55
C ASN A 120 -3.61 -1.38 -3.85
N THR A 121 -3.90 -1.82 -5.07
CA THR A 121 -5.27 -2.02 -5.55
C THR A 121 -6.01 -3.11 -4.79
N SER A 122 -5.29 -4.07 -4.20
CA SER A 122 -5.88 -5.16 -3.43
C SER A 122 -6.34 -4.74 -2.04
N TYR A 123 -5.98 -3.54 -1.58
CA TYR A 123 -6.44 -2.97 -0.31
C TYR A 123 -7.73 -2.15 -0.45
N ALA A 124 -8.28 -2.01 -1.66
CA ALA A 124 -9.60 -1.42 -1.85
C ALA A 124 -10.73 -2.41 -1.54
N SER A 125 -11.86 -1.88 -1.10
CA SER A 125 -13.06 -2.67 -0.79
C SER A 125 -13.79 -3.18 -2.04
N ALA A 126 -13.57 -2.54 -3.19
CA ALA A 126 -14.17 -2.88 -4.46
C ALA A 126 -13.23 -2.60 -5.65
N LEU A 127 -13.47 -3.27 -6.78
CA LEU A 127 -12.72 -3.12 -8.02
C LEU A 127 -13.32 -2.01 -8.89
N GLU A 128 -13.21 -0.78 -8.44
CA GLU A 128 -13.65 0.41 -9.17
C GLU A 128 -12.45 1.27 -9.55
N PHE A 129 -12.62 2.11 -10.59
CA PHE A 129 -11.57 3.03 -11.01
C PHE A 129 -11.16 3.96 -9.88
N ASN A 130 -9.86 3.99 -9.55
CA ASN A 130 -9.26 4.82 -8.49
C ASN A 130 -9.89 4.63 -7.10
N ARG A 131 -10.52 3.49 -6.85
CA ARG A 131 -11.15 3.20 -5.55
C ARG A 131 -10.10 3.16 -4.44
N GLU A 132 -8.96 2.52 -4.70
CA GLU A 132 -7.82 2.42 -3.79
C GLU A 132 -7.30 3.79 -3.34
N GLY A 133 -7.17 4.72 -4.28
CA GLY A 133 -6.73 6.08 -3.98
C GLY A 133 -7.75 6.87 -3.15
N ASN A 134 -9.02 6.73 -3.47
CA ASN A 134 -10.08 7.41 -2.73
C ASN A 134 -10.27 6.83 -1.32
N GLU A 135 -10.21 5.51 -1.17
CA GLU A 135 -10.33 4.87 0.14
C GLU A 135 -9.16 5.19 1.06
N LEU A 136 -7.93 5.21 0.54
CA LEU A 136 -6.76 5.64 1.31
C LEU A 136 -6.93 7.08 1.80
N ARG A 137 -7.32 8.01 0.91
CA ARG A 137 -7.56 9.42 1.29
C ARG A 137 -8.69 9.56 2.31
N ASN A 138 -9.78 8.82 2.14
CA ASN A 138 -10.88 8.77 3.10
C ASN A 138 -10.40 8.27 4.47
N LEU A 139 -9.61 7.21 4.50
CA LEU A 139 -9.04 6.67 5.73
C LEU A 139 -8.17 7.72 6.43
N VAL A 140 -7.22 8.34 5.71
CA VAL A 140 -6.35 9.38 6.26
C VAL A 140 -7.17 10.54 6.82
N ARG A 141 -8.14 11.05 6.04
CA ARG A 141 -9.01 12.14 6.47
C ARG A 141 -9.78 11.81 7.75
N GLU A 142 -10.37 10.62 7.82
CA GLU A 142 -11.15 10.21 8.99
C GLU A 142 -10.27 9.94 10.23
N LEU A 143 -9.06 9.39 10.05
CA LEU A 143 -8.09 9.27 11.14
C LEU A 143 -7.71 10.65 11.68
N HIS A 144 -7.36 11.60 10.82
CA HIS A 144 -7.03 12.96 11.22
C HIS A 144 -8.19 13.66 11.94
N ARG A 145 -9.43 13.50 11.47
CA ARG A 145 -10.64 14.05 12.14
C ARG A 145 -10.82 13.50 13.56
N ASN A 146 -10.34 12.29 13.81
CA ASN A 146 -10.37 11.66 15.12
C ASN A 146 -9.07 11.89 15.93
N GLY A 147 -8.21 12.80 15.48
CA GLY A 147 -6.97 13.18 16.17
C GLY A 147 -5.88 12.11 16.10
N ILE A 148 -5.95 11.19 15.14
CA ILE A 148 -4.96 10.13 14.93
C ILE A 148 -4.11 10.50 13.70
N GLU A 149 -2.81 10.61 13.88
CA GLU A 149 -1.85 10.86 12.82
C GLU A 149 -1.61 9.59 11.98
N VAL A 150 -1.18 9.76 10.73
CA VAL A 150 -0.86 8.65 9.84
C VAL A 150 0.61 8.72 9.44
N ILE A 151 1.32 7.63 9.71
CA ILE A 151 2.70 7.41 9.30
C ILE A 151 2.67 6.33 8.22
N LEU A 152 3.42 6.52 7.15
CA LEU A 152 3.57 5.51 6.10
C LEU A 152 4.95 4.88 6.21
N ASP A 153 4.99 3.55 6.36
CA ASP A 153 6.22 2.79 6.21
C ASP A 153 6.57 2.69 4.73
N VAL A 154 7.73 3.21 4.36
CA VAL A 154 8.14 3.37 2.97
C VAL A 154 9.52 2.77 2.71
N VAL A 155 9.66 2.14 1.54
CA VAL A 155 10.92 1.58 1.05
C VAL A 155 11.34 2.34 -0.20
N PHE A 156 12.31 3.24 -0.05
CA PHE A 156 12.84 4.03 -1.18
C PHE A 156 14.21 3.55 -1.69
N ASN A 157 14.81 2.57 -1.02
CA ASN A 157 16.14 2.08 -1.37
C ASN A 157 16.12 1.02 -2.48
N HIS A 158 14.97 0.43 -2.80
CA HIS A 158 14.81 -0.51 -3.92
C HIS A 158 13.36 -0.54 -4.44
N THR A 159 13.17 -1.17 -5.58
CA THR A 159 11.86 -1.43 -6.20
C THR A 159 11.80 -2.86 -6.74
N ALA A 160 10.62 -3.28 -7.17
CA ALA A 160 10.40 -4.55 -7.87
C ALA A 160 11.13 -4.64 -9.23
N GLU A 161 11.76 -3.56 -9.71
CA GLU A 161 12.61 -3.58 -10.91
C GLU A 161 13.97 -4.24 -10.67
N GLY A 162 14.35 -4.47 -9.40
CA GLY A 162 15.56 -5.20 -9.01
C GLY A 162 16.84 -4.58 -9.55
N ASN A 163 17.73 -5.44 -10.05
CA ASN A 163 19.01 -5.04 -10.64
C ASN A 163 18.92 -4.83 -12.17
N GLU A 164 20.08 -4.70 -12.86
CA GLU A 164 20.16 -4.50 -14.31
C GLU A 164 19.49 -5.62 -15.13
N MET A 165 19.39 -6.83 -14.57
CA MET A 165 18.72 -7.98 -15.20
C MET A 165 17.22 -8.04 -14.88
N GLY A 166 16.73 -7.17 -13.98
CA GLY A 166 15.35 -7.14 -13.56
C GLY A 166 14.41 -6.54 -14.62
N PRO A 167 13.09 -6.67 -14.40
CA PRO A 167 12.10 -6.13 -15.31
C PRO A 167 12.10 -4.59 -15.35
N THR A 168 11.46 -4.03 -16.37
CA THR A 168 11.19 -2.60 -16.48
C THR A 168 9.69 -2.37 -16.26
N PHE A 169 9.32 -1.79 -15.11
CA PHE A 169 7.93 -1.54 -14.75
C PHE A 169 7.58 -0.05 -14.76
N CYS A 170 8.44 0.78 -14.19
CA CYS A 170 8.17 2.20 -13.99
C CYS A 170 9.43 3.06 -14.21
N PHE A 171 10.25 3.31 -13.19
CA PHE A 171 11.31 4.30 -13.18
C PHE A 171 12.46 3.98 -14.15
N LYS A 172 12.82 2.71 -14.27
CA LYS A 172 13.85 2.24 -15.19
C LYS A 172 13.52 2.58 -16.65
N GLY A 173 12.24 2.50 -17.02
CA GLY A 173 11.76 2.84 -18.36
C GLY A 173 11.61 4.35 -18.61
N ILE A 174 11.51 5.16 -17.57
CA ILE A 174 11.43 6.61 -17.66
C ILE A 174 12.83 7.19 -17.83
N ASP A 175 13.69 7.02 -16.83
CA ASP A 175 15.09 7.41 -16.85
C ASP A 175 15.89 6.67 -15.78
N ASN A 176 16.52 5.56 -16.18
CA ASN A 176 17.25 4.70 -15.26
C ASN A 176 18.36 5.44 -14.49
N ASN A 177 19.07 6.35 -15.17
CA ASN A 177 20.22 7.05 -14.59
C ASN A 177 19.82 8.12 -13.57
N ILE A 178 18.59 8.62 -13.65
CA ILE A 178 18.10 9.65 -12.73
C ILE A 178 17.47 9.00 -11.50
N TYR A 179 16.72 7.93 -11.71
CA TYR A 179 15.96 7.31 -10.60
C TYR A 179 16.78 6.32 -9.79
N TYR A 180 17.77 5.67 -10.40
CA TYR A 180 18.58 4.67 -9.73
C TYR A 180 20.05 5.08 -9.65
N MET A 181 20.67 4.78 -8.52
CA MET A 181 22.11 4.92 -8.35
C MET A 181 22.78 3.77 -9.11
N LEU A 182 23.60 4.14 -10.11
CA LEU A 182 24.29 3.17 -10.95
C LEU A 182 25.81 3.24 -10.75
N THR A 183 26.45 2.10 -10.88
CA THR A 183 27.90 2.01 -11.03
C THR A 183 28.34 2.57 -12.40
N PRO A 184 29.65 2.90 -12.62
CA PRO A 184 30.12 3.44 -13.90
C PRO A 184 29.87 2.55 -15.11
N ASP A 185 29.73 1.24 -14.91
CA ASP A 185 29.38 0.25 -15.94
C ASP A 185 27.88 0.04 -16.12
N GLY A 186 27.05 0.82 -15.41
CA GLY A 186 25.60 0.85 -15.59
C GLY A 186 24.81 -0.19 -14.80
N GLN A 187 25.46 -0.88 -13.88
CA GLN A 187 24.77 -1.80 -12.96
C GLN A 187 24.10 -1.03 -11.82
N CYS A 188 23.06 -1.60 -11.22
CA CYS A 188 22.48 -1.02 -9.99
C CYS A 188 23.47 -1.14 -8.83
N TYR A 189 23.53 -0.06 -8.04
CA TYR A 189 24.39 0.03 -6.86
C TYR A 189 23.72 -0.64 -5.65
#